data_b61b70d842bafda7687c07e7a3ee8e18
#
_entry.id   b61b70d842bafda7687c07e7a3ee8e18
#
_cell.length_a   1.000
_cell.length_b   1.000
_cell.length_c   1.000
_cell.angle_alpha   90.00
_cell.angle_beta   90.00
_cell.angle_gamma   90.00
#
_symmetry.space_group_name_H-M   'P 1'
#
loop_
_entity.id
_entity.type
_entity.pdbx_description
1 polymer ?
#
loop_
_entity_poly.entity_id
_entity_poly.type
_entity_poly.pdbx_seq_one_letter_code
_entity_poly.pdbx_strand_id
1 'polypeptide(L)'
;FYFSIYILAFVGGLIADKTRNYKGTILTGLIVMAAGYLLIAIPTPTPVSNLPLFLTVTCLGLLTIAFGNGLFKGNLQALVGQMYDNEKFGKMRDSGFSLFYMFINVGAIFAPMAAIGVRNWWLSTKGFLYNPDLPELCHGFLGGTLSPDAAARFEGLAAEVSKNGVPTDMTAFAAEYLNAFATGFHYAFAVAIVAMAISLVIFIVNRKNLPDPRNAAAASDGKPGAAEVQMAAKEVRQRIWALAAVCAVVIFFWFSFHQNGLTLTFFAKDYTLLKIGSFDLSAEIFQSMNPFFVVFLTPLVLAFFG
;
A
#
# COMPACT_ATOMS: atom_id res chain seq x y z
N PHE A 1 11.00 2.60 5.83
CA PHE A 1 10.01 2.81 4.76
C PHE A 1 8.76 3.54 5.28
N TYR A 2 8.01 3.02 6.27
CA TYR A 2 6.80 3.66 6.81
C TYR A 2 7.07 5.07 7.35
N PHE A 3 8.13 5.25 8.12
CA PHE A 3 8.56 6.55 8.64
C PHE A 3 8.81 7.57 7.50
N SER A 4 9.49 7.14 6.44
CA SER A 4 9.78 7.99 5.29
C SER A 4 8.52 8.45 4.56
N ILE A 5 7.50 7.58 4.43
CA ILE A 5 6.21 7.93 3.81
C ILE A 5 5.56 9.12 4.53
N TYR A 6 5.53 9.12 5.86
CA TYR A 6 4.87 10.18 6.62
C TYR A 6 5.65 11.49 6.61
N ILE A 7 6.98 11.45 6.74
CA ILE A 7 7.81 12.68 6.63
C ILE A 7 7.73 13.26 5.22
N LEU A 8 7.82 12.43 4.20
CA LEU A 8 7.76 12.90 2.82
C LEU A 8 6.37 13.40 2.44
N ALA A 9 5.30 12.94 3.11
CA ALA A 9 3.96 13.50 2.95
C ALA A 9 3.88 14.96 3.45
N PHE A 10 4.57 15.28 4.54
CA PHE A 10 4.70 16.66 5.01
C PHE A 10 5.46 17.53 3.99
N VAL A 11 6.57 17.04 3.47
CA VAL A 11 7.34 17.73 2.43
C VAL A 11 6.50 17.93 1.16
N GLY A 12 5.75 16.90 0.75
CA GLY A 12 4.84 16.96 -0.40
C GLY A 12 3.74 18.01 -0.25
N GLY A 13 3.17 18.13 0.96
CA GLY A 13 2.22 19.19 1.31
C GLY A 13 2.84 20.57 1.17
N LEU A 14 4.01 20.81 1.76
CA LEU A 14 4.72 22.09 1.65
C LEU A 14 5.01 22.49 0.18
N ILE A 15 5.40 21.52 -0.65
CA ILE A 15 5.62 21.76 -2.09
C ILE A 15 4.33 22.19 -2.77
N ALA A 16 3.22 21.49 -2.52
CA ALA A 16 1.94 21.82 -3.13
C ALA A 16 1.40 23.18 -2.67
N ASP A 17 1.50 23.49 -1.39
CA ASP A 17 1.07 24.77 -0.81
C ASP A 17 1.88 25.93 -1.38
N LYS A 18 3.21 25.80 -1.41
CA LYS A 18 4.11 26.82 -1.96
C LYS A 18 3.89 27.06 -3.45
N THR A 19 3.66 26.00 -4.21
CA THR A 19 3.46 26.10 -5.67
C THR A 19 1.99 26.33 -6.04
N ARG A 20 1.06 26.17 -5.10
CA ARG A 20 -0.40 26.16 -5.33
C ARG A 20 -0.82 25.20 -6.45
N ASN A 21 0.01 24.19 -6.74
CA ASN A 21 -0.17 23.25 -7.84
C ASN A 21 -0.48 21.83 -7.36
N TYR A 22 -1.57 21.66 -6.63
CA TYR A 22 -1.98 20.34 -6.09
C TYR A 22 -2.11 19.28 -7.19
N LYS A 23 -2.72 19.63 -8.34
CA LYS A 23 -2.89 18.69 -9.46
C LYS A 23 -1.56 18.21 -10.06
N GLY A 24 -0.61 19.14 -10.21
CA GLY A 24 0.74 18.80 -10.69
C GLY A 24 1.49 17.93 -9.70
N THR A 25 1.43 18.25 -8.41
CA THR A 25 2.07 17.49 -7.35
C THR A 25 1.52 16.06 -7.24
N ILE A 26 0.19 15.91 -7.32
CA ILE A 26 -0.48 14.59 -7.34
C ILE A 26 -0.03 13.78 -8.57
N LEU A 27 -0.04 14.39 -9.76
CA LEU A 27 0.37 13.74 -11.00
C LEU A 27 1.83 13.26 -10.92
N THR A 28 2.73 14.12 -10.47
CA THR A 28 4.14 13.77 -10.25
C THR A 28 4.26 12.64 -9.24
N GLY A 29 3.50 12.69 -8.15
CA GLY A 29 3.47 11.62 -7.15
C GLY A 29 3.07 10.27 -7.73
N LEU A 30 2.02 10.21 -8.55
CA LEU A 30 1.59 8.98 -9.23
C LEU A 30 2.66 8.41 -10.16
N ILE A 31 3.32 9.27 -10.96
CA ILE A 31 4.39 8.85 -11.89
C ILE A 31 5.60 8.32 -11.11
N VAL A 32 6.01 9.03 -10.06
CA VAL A 32 7.15 8.63 -9.23
C VAL A 32 6.87 7.31 -8.50
N MET A 33 5.65 7.12 -7.95
CA MET A 33 5.26 5.85 -7.34
C MET A 33 5.29 4.71 -8.36
N ALA A 34 4.74 4.92 -9.57
CA ALA A 34 4.76 3.91 -10.61
C ALA A 34 6.19 3.50 -11.00
N ALA A 35 7.12 4.47 -11.10
CA ALA A 35 8.53 4.20 -11.35
C ALA A 35 9.17 3.37 -10.20
N GLY A 36 8.86 3.68 -8.95
CA GLY A 36 9.33 2.91 -7.80
C GLY A 36 8.80 1.47 -7.79
N TYR A 37 7.52 1.27 -8.10
CA TYR A 37 6.96 -0.08 -8.24
C TYR A 37 7.57 -0.85 -9.41
N LEU A 38 7.90 -0.20 -10.54
CA LEU A 38 8.62 -0.82 -11.65
C LEU A 38 9.99 -1.34 -11.20
N LEU A 39 10.74 -0.59 -10.40
CA LEU A 39 12.03 -1.03 -9.88
C LEU A 39 11.91 -2.28 -9.01
N ILE A 40 10.87 -2.35 -8.14
CA ILE A 40 10.66 -3.51 -7.26
C ILE A 40 10.09 -4.71 -8.04
N ALA A 41 9.33 -4.48 -9.10
CA ALA A 41 8.74 -5.55 -9.89
C ALA A 41 9.74 -6.29 -10.79
N ILE A 42 10.97 -5.80 -10.94
CA ILE A 42 12.04 -6.49 -11.68
C ILE A 42 12.41 -7.77 -10.92
N PRO A 43 12.24 -8.97 -11.53
CA PRO A 43 12.56 -10.22 -10.86
C PRO A 43 14.04 -10.31 -10.50
N THR A 44 14.31 -10.76 -9.29
CA THR A 44 15.67 -11.03 -8.81
C THR A 44 16.00 -12.51 -9.04
N PRO A 45 17.08 -12.85 -9.76
CA PRO A 45 17.47 -14.25 -9.94
C PRO A 45 17.87 -14.87 -8.60
N THR A 46 17.50 -16.13 -8.41
CA THR A 46 17.88 -16.91 -7.22
C THR A 46 18.73 -18.10 -7.65
N PRO A 47 19.95 -18.27 -7.13
CA PRO A 47 20.63 -17.45 -6.11
C PRO A 47 21.02 -16.06 -6.61
N VAL A 48 21.01 -15.09 -5.69
CA VAL A 48 21.31 -13.68 -6.00
C VAL A 48 22.79 -13.52 -6.34
N SER A 49 23.10 -13.21 -7.60
CA SER A 49 24.48 -13.09 -8.09
C SER A 49 25.22 -11.85 -7.55
N ASN A 50 24.48 -10.75 -7.33
CA ASN A 50 25.03 -9.48 -6.83
C ASN A 50 24.11 -8.89 -5.78
N LEU A 51 24.22 -9.37 -4.55
CA LEU A 51 23.38 -8.93 -3.44
C LEU A 51 23.42 -7.41 -3.19
N PRO A 52 24.60 -6.73 -3.19
CA PRO A 52 24.62 -5.27 -3.00
C PRO A 52 23.84 -4.50 -4.06
N LEU A 53 23.90 -4.92 -5.32
CA LEU A 53 23.17 -4.28 -6.41
C LEU A 53 21.66 -4.42 -6.21
N PHE A 54 21.17 -5.64 -5.97
CA PHE A 54 19.74 -5.88 -5.81
C PHE A 54 19.16 -5.23 -4.55
N LEU A 55 19.91 -5.21 -3.45
CA LEU A 55 19.54 -4.45 -2.24
C LEU A 55 19.45 -2.94 -2.55
N THR A 56 20.41 -2.39 -3.27
CA THR A 56 20.40 -0.97 -3.66
C THR A 56 19.20 -0.65 -4.53
N VAL A 57 18.89 -1.46 -5.55
CA VAL A 57 17.71 -1.27 -6.41
C VAL A 57 16.42 -1.35 -5.61
N THR A 58 16.30 -2.31 -4.71
CA THR A 58 15.13 -2.44 -3.82
C THR A 58 14.98 -1.24 -2.90
N CYS A 59 16.06 -0.80 -2.24
CA CYS A 59 16.05 0.39 -1.39
C CYS A 59 15.67 1.66 -2.17
N LEU A 60 16.22 1.84 -3.36
CA LEU A 60 15.87 2.95 -4.25
C LEU A 60 14.41 2.89 -4.69
N GLY A 61 13.91 1.70 -5.04
CA GLY A 61 12.51 1.49 -5.36
C GLY A 61 11.58 1.88 -4.20
N LEU A 62 11.87 1.40 -2.99
CA LEU A 62 11.11 1.73 -1.78
C LEU A 62 11.16 3.23 -1.45
N LEU A 63 12.32 3.88 -1.56
CA LEU A 63 12.44 5.32 -1.33
C LEU A 63 11.68 6.12 -2.40
N THR A 64 11.73 5.69 -3.65
CA THR A 64 11.00 6.30 -4.75
C THR A 64 9.48 6.19 -4.54
N ILE A 65 8.98 5.02 -4.10
CA ILE A 65 7.58 4.83 -3.72
C ILE A 65 7.22 5.76 -2.55
N ALA A 66 8.05 5.82 -1.51
CA ALA A 66 7.79 6.66 -0.34
C ALA A 66 7.73 8.15 -0.73
N PHE A 67 8.61 8.62 -1.60
CA PHE A 67 8.61 10.00 -2.08
C PHE A 67 7.37 10.29 -2.94
N GLY A 68 7.04 9.43 -3.89
CA GLY A 68 5.83 9.56 -4.71
C GLY A 68 4.55 9.55 -3.87
N ASN A 69 4.47 8.66 -2.88
CA ASN A 69 3.35 8.60 -1.93
C ASN A 69 3.24 9.90 -1.10
N GLY A 70 4.37 10.46 -0.68
CA GLY A 70 4.42 11.74 0.02
C GLY A 70 3.84 12.88 -0.82
N LEU A 71 4.16 12.94 -2.12
CA LEU A 71 3.60 13.93 -3.04
C LEU A 71 2.10 13.70 -3.32
N PHE A 72 1.64 12.47 -3.29
CA PHE A 72 0.28 12.09 -3.67
C PHE A 72 -0.72 12.17 -2.50
N LYS A 73 -0.44 11.47 -1.39
CA LYS A 73 -1.43 11.13 -0.37
C LYS A 73 -2.08 12.35 0.31
N GLY A 74 -1.26 13.26 0.84
CA GLY A 74 -1.76 14.46 1.54
C GLY A 74 -2.45 15.43 0.60
N ASN A 75 -1.89 15.61 -0.59
CA ASN A 75 -2.40 16.55 -1.58
C ASN A 75 -3.71 16.10 -2.23
N LEU A 76 -3.94 14.78 -2.35
CA LEU A 76 -5.22 14.25 -2.80
C LEU A 76 -6.33 14.56 -1.80
N GLN A 77 -6.06 14.40 -0.49
CA GLN A 77 -7.02 14.76 0.55
C GLN A 77 -7.33 16.26 0.56
N ALA A 78 -6.31 17.11 0.41
CA ALA A 78 -6.50 18.55 0.27
C ALA A 78 -7.36 18.90 -0.95
N LEU A 79 -7.13 18.24 -2.09
CA LEU A 79 -7.92 18.44 -3.31
C LEU A 79 -9.38 18.03 -3.12
N VAL A 80 -9.65 16.90 -2.43
CA VAL A 80 -11.01 16.50 -2.06
C VAL A 80 -11.67 17.58 -1.19
N GLY A 81 -10.96 18.12 -0.19
CA GLY A 81 -11.48 19.21 0.62
C GLY A 81 -11.88 20.43 -0.20
N GLN A 82 -11.05 20.81 -1.18
CA GLN A 82 -11.32 21.95 -2.09
C GLN A 82 -12.57 21.73 -2.98
N MET A 83 -12.92 20.48 -3.31
CA MET A 83 -14.14 20.18 -4.08
C MET A 83 -15.41 20.55 -3.33
N TYR A 84 -15.38 20.56 -2.00
CA TYR A 84 -16.49 20.91 -1.11
C TYR A 84 -16.38 22.33 -0.55
N ASP A 85 -15.36 23.09 -0.92
CA ASP A 85 -15.14 24.47 -0.45
C ASP A 85 -15.95 25.47 -1.27
N ASN A 86 -17.27 25.31 -1.26
CA ASN A 86 -18.23 26.15 -1.93
C ASN A 86 -19.60 26.13 -1.20
N GLU A 87 -20.43 27.16 -1.43
CA GLU A 87 -21.73 27.31 -0.75
C GLU A 87 -22.69 26.12 -0.98
N LYS A 88 -22.62 25.52 -2.19
CA LYS A 88 -23.54 24.44 -2.57
C LYS A 88 -23.22 23.11 -1.87
N PHE A 89 -21.94 22.77 -1.75
CA PHE A 89 -21.49 21.45 -1.26
C PHE A 89 -20.79 21.50 0.09
N GLY A 90 -20.55 22.69 0.66
CA GLY A 90 -19.82 22.85 1.93
C GLY A 90 -20.41 22.06 3.10
N LYS A 91 -21.75 21.97 3.17
CA LYS A 91 -22.46 21.19 4.19
C LYS A 91 -22.28 19.68 4.06
N MET A 92 -21.88 19.19 2.87
CA MET A 92 -21.67 17.76 2.58
C MET A 92 -20.19 17.35 2.71
N ARG A 93 -19.33 18.25 3.20
CA ARG A 93 -17.88 18.02 3.24
C ARG A 93 -17.51 16.79 4.04
N ASP A 94 -18.10 16.59 5.23
CA ASP A 94 -17.82 15.45 6.09
C ASP A 94 -18.28 14.14 5.46
N SER A 95 -19.47 14.13 4.86
CA SER A 95 -19.97 12.99 4.07
C SER A 95 -19.07 12.68 2.87
N GLY A 96 -18.56 13.73 2.20
CA GLY A 96 -17.62 13.59 1.08
C GLY A 96 -16.30 12.93 1.49
N PHE A 97 -15.71 13.32 2.62
CA PHE A 97 -14.52 12.68 3.17
C PHE A 97 -14.81 11.24 3.62
N SER A 98 -15.97 10.97 4.21
CA SER A 98 -16.36 9.62 4.60
C SER A 98 -16.49 8.69 3.39
N LEU A 99 -17.12 9.15 2.31
CA LEU A 99 -17.19 8.41 1.04
C LEU A 99 -15.81 8.20 0.41
N PHE A 100 -14.97 9.23 0.40
CA PHE A 100 -13.60 9.12 -0.10
C PHE A 100 -12.82 8.05 0.66
N TYR A 101 -12.92 8.06 2.01
CA TYR A 101 -12.28 7.05 2.85
C TYR A 101 -12.85 5.65 2.62
N MET A 102 -14.15 5.52 2.43
CA MET A 102 -14.81 4.26 2.08
C MET A 102 -14.25 3.69 0.76
N PHE A 103 -14.09 4.50 -0.29
CA PHE A 103 -13.53 4.05 -1.56
C PHE A 103 -12.05 3.65 -1.47
N ILE A 104 -11.25 4.28 -0.61
CA ILE A 104 -9.89 3.81 -0.29
C ILE A 104 -9.95 2.38 0.26
N ASN A 105 -10.89 2.11 1.17
CA ASN A 105 -11.05 0.78 1.77
C ASN A 105 -11.61 -0.25 0.78
N VAL A 106 -12.44 0.13 -0.19
CA VAL A 106 -12.82 -0.74 -1.31
C VAL A 106 -11.56 -1.23 -2.05
N GLY A 107 -10.63 -0.33 -2.37
CA GLY A 107 -9.35 -0.71 -2.96
C GLY A 107 -8.53 -1.64 -2.06
N ALA A 108 -8.52 -1.39 -0.76
CA ALA A 108 -7.78 -2.18 0.21
C ALA A 108 -8.33 -3.60 0.41
N ILE A 109 -9.62 -3.86 0.10
CA ILE A 109 -10.18 -5.23 0.06
C ILE A 109 -9.57 -6.02 -1.09
N PHE A 110 -9.53 -5.43 -2.29
CA PHE A 110 -9.15 -6.13 -3.51
C PHE A 110 -7.63 -6.24 -3.70
N ALA A 111 -6.85 -5.31 -3.18
CA ALA A 111 -5.40 -5.27 -3.40
C ALA A 111 -4.66 -6.52 -2.91
N PRO A 112 -4.86 -7.02 -1.66
CA PRO A 112 -4.25 -8.26 -1.21
C PRO A 112 -4.71 -9.47 -2.01
N MET A 113 -6.01 -9.54 -2.34
CA MET A 113 -6.57 -10.65 -3.12
C MET A 113 -5.94 -10.73 -4.52
N ALA A 114 -5.78 -9.59 -5.20
CA ALA A 114 -5.14 -9.53 -6.51
C ALA A 114 -3.65 -9.92 -6.45
N ALA A 115 -2.92 -9.44 -5.43
CA ALA A 115 -1.51 -9.77 -5.24
C ALA A 115 -1.32 -11.26 -4.94
N ILE A 116 -2.11 -11.85 -4.04
CA ILE A 116 -2.12 -13.28 -3.73
C ILE A 116 -2.48 -14.10 -4.97
N GLY A 117 -3.52 -13.67 -5.69
CA GLY A 117 -3.98 -14.35 -6.91
C GLY A 117 -2.89 -14.43 -7.97
N VAL A 118 -2.21 -13.32 -8.25
CA VAL A 118 -1.10 -13.28 -9.24
C VAL A 118 0.10 -14.11 -8.77
N ARG A 119 0.50 -14.02 -7.50
CA ARG A 119 1.56 -14.84 -6.93
C ARG A 119 1.25 -16.33 -7.06
N ASN A 120 0.08 -16.75 -6.64
CA ASN A 120 -0.32 -18.15 -6.65
C ASN A 120 -0.53 -18.68 -8.07
N TRP A 121 -1.07 -17.84 -8.97
CA TRP A 121 -1.16 -18.17 -10.39
C TRP A 121 0.23 -18.44 -10.99
N TRP A 122 1.21 -17.58 -10.72
CA TRP A 122 2.57 -17.77 -11.20
C TRP A 122 3.20 -19.06 -10.67
N LEU A 123 3.13 -19.31 -9.35
CA LEU A 123 3.61 -20.56 -8.76
C LEU A 123 2.95 -21.78 -9.42
N SER A 124 1.64 -21.71 -9.62
CA SER A 124 0.86 -22.75 -10.29
C SER A 124 1.35 -23.06 -11.71
N THR A 125 1.71 -22.03 -12.49
CA THR A 125 2.29 -22.21 -13.85
C THR A 125 3.66 -22.88 -13.83
N LYS A 126 4.37 -22.80 -12.70
CA LYS A 126 5.65 -23.48 -12.48
C LYS A 126 5.50 -24.86 -11.86
N GLY A 127 4.26 -25.32 -11.64
CA GLY A 127 3.97 -26.61 -11.04
C GLY A 127 4.05 -26.64 -9.51
N PHE A 128 3.99 -25.47 -8.86
CA PHE A 128 4.09 -25.35 -7.40
C PHE A 128 2.84 -24.77 -6.78
N LEU A 129 2.60 -25.13 -5.51
CA LEU A 129 1.70 -24.46 -4.61
C LEU A 129 2.46 -23.50 -3.70
N TYR A 130 1.77 -22.51 -3.17
CA TYR A 130 2.36 -21.56 -2.22
C TYR A 130 2.47 -22.21 -0.83
N ASN A 131 3.66 -22.14 -0.24
CA ASN A 131 3.88 -22.47 1.16
C ASN A 131 4.84 -21.42 1.76
N PRO A 132 4.47 -20.74 2.88
CA PRO A 132 5.26 -19.65 3.44
C PRO A 132 6.51 -20.10 4.21
N ASP A 133 6.59 -21.36 4.63
CA ASP A 133 7.70 -21.90 5.43
C ASP A 133 8.78 -22.54 4.54
N LEU A 134 8.37 -22.98 3.35
CA LEU A 134 9.25 -23.74 2.46
C LEU A 134 10.48 -22.96 1.98
N PRO A 135 10.45 -21.63 1.72
CA PRO A 135 11.65 -20.89 1.31
C PRO A 135 12.78 -20.94 2.33
N GLU A 136 12.49 -20.86 3.62
CA GLU A 136 13.49 -20.97 4.68
C GLU A 136 14.15 -22.34 4.67
N LEU A 137 13.33 -23.40 4.57
CA LEU A 137 13.80 -24.78 4.47
C LEU A 137 14.63 -25.02 3.20
N CYS A 138 14.22 -24.47 2.06
CA CYS A 138 15.00 -24.53 0.81
C CYS A 138 16.39 -23.89 0.97
N HIS A 139 16.45 -22.69 1.59
CA HIS A 139 17.74 -22.04 1.86
C HIS A 139 18.61 -22.85 2.82
N GLY A 140 18.01 -23.40 3.89
CA GLY A 140 18.71 -24.27 4.82
C GLY A 140 19.22 -25.55 4.19
N PHE A 141 18.43 -26.16 3.29
CA PHE A 141 18.81 -27.38 2.55
C PHE A 141 20.00 -27.10 1.60
N LEU A 142 19.91 -26.06 0.77
CA LEU A 142 20.98 -25.66 -0.14
C LEU A 142 22.25 -25.23 0.58
N GLY A 143 22.12 -24.65 1.78
CA GLY A 143 23.23 -24.24 2.64
C GLY A 143 23.78 -25.37 3.53
N GLY A 144 23.18 -26.56 3.53
CA GLY A 144 23.61 -27.69 4.38
C GLY A 144 23.44 -27.44 5.89
N THR A 145 22.50 -26.57 6.28
CA THR A 145 22.32 -26.14 7.70
C THR A 145 21.07 -26.72 8.36
N LEU A 146 20.32 -27.58 7.65
CA LEU A 146 19.12 -28.20 8.22
C LEU A 146 19.45 -29.25 9.29
N SER A 147 18.68 -29.24 10.37
CA SER A 147 18.61 -30.37 11.30
C SER A 147 17.90 -31.55 10.64
N PRO A 148 18.09 -32.79 11.13
CA PRO A 148 17.41 -33.98 10.59
C PRO A 148 15.87 -33.83 10.54
N ASP A 149 15.29 -33.26 11.59
CA ASP A 149 13.84 -33.03 11.66
C ASP A 149 13.38 -31.98 10.63
N ALA A 150 14.16 -30.92 10.44
CA ALA A 150 13.86 -29.90 9.44
C ALA A 150 14.03 -30.44 8.00
N ALA A 151 14.97 -31.36 7.77
CA ALA A 151 15.13 -32.03 6.48
C ALA A 151 13.92 -32.93 6.15
N ALA A 152 13.44 -33.71 7.11
CA ALA A 152 12.23 -34.53 6.94
C ALA A 152 10.99 -33.65 6.67
N ARG A 153 10.86 -32.50 7.37
CA ARG A 153 9.80 -31.51 7.12
C ARG A 153 9.91 -30.91 5.73
N PHE A 154 11.12 -30.60 5.27
CA PHE A 154 11.38 -30.08 3.93
C PHE A 154 10.91 -31.06 2.85
N GLU A 155 11.28 -32.34 2.95
CA GLU A 155 10.87 -33.39 1.99
C GLU A 155 9.35 -33.57 1.96
N GLY A 156 8.69 -33.57 3.13
CA GLY A 156 7.23 -33.63 3.23
C GLY A 156 6.53 -32.47 2.55
N LEU A 157 6.98 -31.25 2.83
CA LEU A 157 6.42 -30.04 2.20
C LEU A 157 6.73 -29.95 0.71
N ALA A 158 7.90 -30.39 0.27
CA ALA A 158 8.26 -30.45 -1.13
C ALA A 158 7.33 -31.35 -1.94
N ALA A 159 6.98 -32.51 -1.37
CA ALA A 159 5.99 -33.41 -1.97
C ALA A 159 4.58 -32.81 -2.02
N GLU A 160 4.17 -32.10 -0.95
CA GLU A 160 2.86 -31.46 -0.86
C GLU A 160 2.66 -30.32 -1.86
N VAL A 161 3.68 -29.47 -2.04
CA VAL A 161 3.56 -28.29 -2.92
C VAL A 161 3.82 -28.61 -4.40
N SER A 162 4.38 -29.78 -4.72
CA SER A 162 4.67 -30.17 -6.10
C SER A 162 3.45 -30.73 -6.79
N LYS A 163 2.94 -30.07 -7.80
CA LYS A 163 1.82 -30.53 -8.62
C LYS A 163 2.18 -31.67 -9.57
N ASN A 164 3.45 -31.80 -9.89
CA ASN A 164 3.98 -32.76 -10.87
C ASN A 164 4.45 -34.09 -10.22
N GLY A 165 4.08 -34.31 -8.97
CA GLY A 165 4.50 -35.48 -8.19
C GLY A 165 5.69 -35.18 -7.28
N VAL A 166 6.12 -36.20 -6.52
CA VAL A 166 7.20 -36.06 -5.54
C VAL A 166 8.53 -35.76 -6.27
N PRO A 167 9.25 -34.67 -5.89
CA PRO A 167 10.52 -34.35 -6.51
C PRO A 167 11.56 -35.43 -6.27
N THR A 168 12.29 -35.83 -7.29
CA THR A 168 13.39 -36.80 -7.21
C THR A 168 14.74 -36.14 -6.92
N ASP A 169 14.92 -34.91 -7.38
CA ASP A 169 16.10 -34.06 -7.13
C ASP A 169 15.70 -32.88 -6.22
N MET A 170 15.99 -33.03 -4.93
CA MET A 170 15.66 -31.99 -3.93
C MET A 170 16.49 -30.72 -4.09
N THR A 171 17.69 -30.81 -4.69
CA THR A 171 18.54 -29.62 -4.94
C THR A 171 17.96 -28.78 -6.09
N ALA A 172 17.61 -29.42 -7.19
CA ALA A 172 16.93 -28.75 -8.29
C ALA A 172 15.59 -28.17 -7.85
N PHE A 173 14.78 -28.96 -7.12
CA PHE A 173 13.51 -28.50 -6.58
C PHE A 173 13.66 -27.25 -5.70
N ALA A 174 14.59 -27.24 -4.74
CA ALA A 174 14.80 -26.12 -3.83
C ALA A 174 15.17 -24.84 -4.60
N ALA A 175 16.06 -24.95 -5.60
CA ALA A 175 16.48 -23.82 -6.42
C ALA A 175 15.33 -23.29 -7.29
N GLU A 176 14.57 -24.16 -7.94
CA GLU A 176 13.43 -23.80 -8.79
C GLU A 176 12.28 -23.18 -7.97
N TYR A 177 11.98 -23.76 -6.81
CA TYR A 177 10.94 -23.24 -5.92
C TYR A 177 11.27 -21.85 -5.42
N LEU A 178 12.53 -21.62 -4.95
CA LEU A 178 12.97 -20.29 -4.50
C LEU A 178 12.88 -19.27 -5.62
N ASN A 179 13.29 -19.62 -6.82
CA ASN A 179 13.21 -18.71 -7.97
C ASN A 179 11.75 -18.40 -8.35
N ALA A 180 10.88 -19.42 -8.38
CA ALA A 180 9.46 -19.25 -8.67
C ALA A 180 8.76 -18.43 -7.59
N PHE A 181 9.09 -18.67 -6.32
CA PHE A 181 8.56 -17.95 -5.16
C PHE A 181 8.94 -16.47 -5.20
N ALA A 182 10.23 -16.14 -5.34
CA ALA A 182 10.73 -14.78 -5.44
C ALA A 182 10.08 -14.04 -6.62
N THR A 183 10.06 -14.64 -7.80
CA THR A 183 9.43 -14.07 -9.01
C THR A 183 7.93 -13.83 -8.80
N GLY A 184 7.23 -14.73 -8.12
CA GLY A 184 5.82 -14.59 -7.79
C GLY A 184 5.53 -13.34 -6.96
N PHE A 185 6.40 -13.00 -6.00
CA PHE A 185 6.28 -11.74 -5.23
C PHE A 185 6.57 -10.51 -6.07
N HIS A 186 7.57 -10.55 -6.97
CA HIS A 186 7.82 -9.45 -7.89
C HIS A 186 6.60 -9.18 -8.79
N TYR A 187 5.92 -10.22 -9.27
CA TYR A 187 4.68 -10.07 -10.05
C TYR A 187 3.51 -9.59 -9.20
N ALA A 188 3.43 -9.97 -7.92
CA ALA A 188 2.46 -9.39 -7.00
C ALA A 188 2.65 -7.86 -6.85
N PHE A 189 3.90 -7.37 -6.80
CA PHE A 189 4.17 -5.93 -6.84
C PHE A 189 3.81 -5.29 -8.18
N ALA A 190 3.91 -6.03 -9.29
CA ALA A 190 3.51 -5.52 -10.60
C ALA A 190 2.00 -5.20 -10.68
N VAL A 191 1.15 -5.83 -9.86
CA VAL A 191 -0.27 -5.46 -9.73
C VAL A 191 -0.45 -4.00 -9.35
N ALA A 192 0.42 -3.47 -8.49
CA ALA A 192 0.38 -2.06 -8.10
C ALA A 192 0.68 -1.12 -9.29
N ILE A 193 1.51 -1.54 -10.25
CA ILE A 193 1.81 -0.75 -11.46
C ILE A 193 0.55 -0.60 -12.30
N VAL A 194 -0.21 -1.69 -12.47
CA VAL A 194 -1.49 -1.65 -13.21
C VAL A 194 -2.47 -0.72 -12.53
N ALA A 195 -2.60 -0.80 -11.20
CA ALA A 195 -3.45 0.09 -10.42
C ALA A 195 -3.00 1.56 -10.56
N MET A 196 -1.69 1.83 -10.53
CA MET A 196 -1.15 3.19 -10.75
C MET A 196 -1.42 3.69 -12.17
N ALA A 197 -1.30 2.85 -13.19
CA ALA A 197 -1.60 3.22 -14.58
C ALA A 197 -3.09 3.59 -14.73
N ILE A 198 -4.00 2.78 -14.16
CA ILE A 198 -5.43 3.07 -14.17
C ILE A 198 -5.72 4.39 -13.44
N SER A 199 -5.14 4.59 -12.25
CA SER A 199 -5.29 5.83 -11.47
C SER A 199 -4.78 7.04 -12.24
N LEU A 200 -3.65 6.91 -12.93
CA LEU A 200 -3.06 7.97 -13.75
C LEU A 200 -3.98 8.35 -14.91
N VAL A 201 -4.53 7.37 -15.63
CA VAL A 201 -5.49 7.59 -16.73
C VAL A 201 -6.74 8.31 -16.21
N ILE A 202 -7.35 7.81 -15.12
CA ILE A 202 -8.52 8.42 -14.50
C ILE A 202 -8.23 9.87 -14.09
N PHE A 203 -7.07 10.11 -13.47
CA PHE A 203 -6.69 11.44 -13.03
C PHE A 203 -6.48 12.41 -14.22
N ILE A 204 -5.79 11.98 -15.27
CA ILE A 204 -5.54 12.81 -16.47
C ILE A 204 -6.86 13.16 -17.17
N VAL A 205 -7.76 12.19 -17.36
CA VAL A 205 -9.05 12.40 -18.01
C VAL A 205 -9.91 13.40 -17.24
N ASN A 206 -9.93 13.28 -15.90
CA ASN A 206 -10.76 14.13 -15.05
C ASN A 206 -10.07 15.41 -14.56
N ARG A 207 -8.80 15.64 -14.90
CA ARG A 207 -8.00 16.77 -14.41
C ARG A 207 -8.65 18.14 -14.63
N LYS A 208 -9.39 18.29 -15.72
CA LYS A 208 -10.08 19.56 -16.05
C LYS A 208 -11.25 19.85 -15.10
N ASN A 209 -11.90 18.82 -14.58
CA ASN A 209 -13.07 18.92 -13.70
C ASN A 209 -12.69 19.15 -12.23
N LEU A 210 -11.42 18.97 -11.88
CA LEU A 210 -10.93 19.16 -10.52
C LEU A 210 -10.66 20.64 -10.22
N PRO A 211 -10.87 21.13 -8.98
CA PRO A 211 -10.59 22.50 -8.60
C PRO A 211 -9.12 22.86 -8.81
N ASP A 212 -8.86 24.12 -9.20
CA ASP A 212 -7.51 24.64 -9.35
C ASP A 212 -7.41 26.00 -8.65
N PRO A 213 -6.77 26.09 -7.48
CA PRO A 213 -6.64 27.35 -6.74
C PRO A 213 -5.94 28.46 -7.53
N ARG A 214 -5.09 28.11 -8.52
CA ARG A 214 -4.42 29.09 -9.37
C ARG A 214 -5.41 29.84 -10.27
N ASN A 215 -6.41 29.12 -10.80
CA ASN A 215 -7.43 29.72 -11.65
C ASN A 215 -8.39 30.59 -10.83
N ALA A 216 -8.70 30.19 -9.60
CA ALA A 216 -9.52 30.99 -8.69
C ALA A 216 -8.82 32.32 -8.31
N ALA A 217 -7.51 32.28 -8.07
CA ALA A 217 -6.72 33.48 -7.81
C ALA A 217 -6.60 34.40 -9.03
N ALA A 218 -6.53 33.83 -10.24
CA ALA A 218 -6.47 34.62 -11.50
C ALA A 218 -7.83 35.25 -11.86
N ALA A 219 -8.95 34.61 -11.47
CA ALA A 219 -10.31 35.13 -11.72
C ALA A 219 -10.75 36.24 -10.74
N SER A 220 -10.04 36.43 -9.64
CA SER A 220 -10.38 37.38 -8.58
C SER A 220 -9.81 38.79 -8.75
N ASP A 221 -9.37 39.18 -9.95
CA ASP A 221 -8.88 40.56 -10.28
C ASP A 221 -8.01 41.20 -9.17
N GLY A 222 -7.04 40.48 -8.66
CA GLY A 222 -6.12 40.98 -7.64
C GLY A 222 -6.74 41.20 -6.24
N LYS A 223 -8.02 40.88 -6.04
CA LYS A 223 -8.58 40.79 -4.70
C LYS A 223 -8.13 39.44 -4.09
N PRO A 224 -7.48 39.43 -2.92
CA PRO A 224 -7.13 38.19 -2.25
C PRO A 224 -8.42 37.38 -2.10
N GLY A 225 -8.52 36.26 -2.82
CA GLY A 225 -9.67 35.36 -2.70
C GLY A 225 -9.83 34.96 -1.26
N ALA A 226 -11.03 35.08 -0.72
CA ALA A 226 -11.43 34.93 0.68
C ALA A 226 -10.29 35.38 1.60
N ALA A 227 -10.34 36.64 2.04
CA ALA A 227 -9.31 37.30 2.85
C ALA A 227 -8.55 36.25 3.65
N GLU A 228 -7.22 36.15 3.46
CA GLU A 228 -6.38 35.51 4.48
C GLU A 228 -6.79 36.18 5.77
N VAL A 229 -7.66 35.51 6.52
CA VAL A 229 -8.07 35.99 7.83
C VAL A 229 -6.78 35.99 8.61
N GLN A 230 -6.18 37.16 8.77
CA GLN A 230 -5.00 37.33 9.61
C GLN A 230 -5.44 37.03 11.02
N MET A 231 -5.40 35.76 11.36
CA MET A 231 -5.68 35.30 12.73
C MET A 231 -4.63 35.88 13.66
N ALA A 232 -5.10 36.38 14.82
CA ALA A 232 -4.17 36.85 15.85
C ALA A 232 -3.18 35.74 16.20
N ALA A 233 -1.90 36.06 16.39
CA ALA A 233 -0.83 35.11 16.68
C ALA A 233 -1.17 34.21 17.88
N LYS A 234 -1.94 34.70 18.85
CA LYS A 234 -2.44 33.94 20.01
C LYS A 234 -3.40 32.82 19.57
N GLU A 235 -4.31 33.10 18.64
CA GLU A 235 -5.26 32.12 18.13
C GLU A 235 -4.57 31.04 17.27
N VAL A 236 -3.64 31.42 16.45
CA VAL A 236 -2.80 30.48 15.66
C VAL A 236 -2.06 29.53 16.61
N ARG A 237 -1.43 30.06 17.69
CA ARG A 237 -0.74 29.24 18.67
C ARG A 237 -1.69 28.29 19.42
N GLN A 238 -2.89 28.72 19.78
CA GLN A 238 -3.87 27.86 20.43
C GLN A 238 -4.30 26.70 19.51
N ARG A 239 -4.55 26.97 18.23
CA ARG A 239 -4.90 25.95 17.23
C ARG A 239 -3.78 24.96 17.00
N ILE A 240 -2.52 25.43 16.95
CA ILE A 240 -1.34 24.55 16.84
C ILE A 240 -1.22 23.63 18.06
N TRP A 241 -1.40 24.15 19.27
CA TRP A 241 -1.37 23.33 20.49
C TRP A 241 -2.52 22.33 20.55
N ALA A 242 -3.72 22.72 20.14
CA ALA A 242 -4.86 21.81 20.05
C ALA A 242 -4.59 20.69 19.03
N LEU A 243 -4.04 21.03 17.87
CA LEU A 243 -3.64 20.04 16.84
C LEU A 243 -2.55 19.11 17.38
N ALA A 244 -1.53 19.63 18.06
CA ALA A 244 -0.46 18.83 18.64
C ALA A 244 -1.01 17.86 19.72
N ALA A 245 -1.96 18.30 20.54
CA ALA A 245 -2.61 17.45 21.54
C ALA A 245 -3.40 16.31 20.89
N VAL A 246 -4.17 16.60 19.83
CA VAL A 246 -4.89 15.58 19.05
C VAL A 246 -3.90 14.61 18.40
N CYS A 247 -2.83 15.11 17.78
CA CYS A 247 -1.79 14.25 17.18
C CYS A 247 -1.15 13.34 18.22
N ALA A 248 -0.89 13.81 19.44
CA ALA A 248 -0.32 13.00 20.51
C ALA A 248 -1.22 11.80 20.90
N VAL A 249 -2.54 12.00 20.94
CA VAL A 249 -3.50 10.91 21.20
C VAL A 249 -3.56 9.95 19.99
N VAL A 250 -3.56 10.49 18.79
CA VAL A 250 -3.66 9.73 17.53
C VAL A 250 -2.44 8.82 17.29
N ILE A 251 -1.27 9.12 17.88
CA ILE A 251 -0.09 8.23 17.84
C ILE A 251 -0.44 6.84 18.38
N PHE A 252 -1.12 6.75 19.52
CA PHE A 252 -1.49 5.45 20.13
C PHE A 252 -2.51 4.69 19.28
N PHE A 253 -3.45 5.38 18.65
CA PHE A 253 -4.38 4.78 17.69
C PHE A 253 -3.63 4.16 16.51
N TRP A 254 -2.75 4.90 15.86
CA TRP A 254 -1.99 4.40 14.71
C TRP A 254 -1.00 3.30 15.08
N PHE A 255 -0.42 3.36 16.27
CA PHE A 255 0.42 2.30 16.79
C PHE A 255 -0.35 0.97 16.85
N SER A 256 -1.56 0.99 17.41
CA SER A 256 -2.43 -0.20 17.48
C SER A 256 -2.94 -0.61 16.09
N PHE A 257 -3.34 0.33 15.27
CA PHE A 257 -3.86 0.06 13.93
C PHE A 257 -2.86 -0.65 13.02
N HIS A 258 -1.59 -0.25 13.06
CA HIS A 258 -0.55 -0.87 12.24
C HIS A 258 -0.21 -2.31 12.65
N GLN A 259 -0.62 -2.76 13.85
CA GLN A 259 -0.47 -4.18 14.24
C GLN A 259 -1.31 -5.11 13.35
N ASN A 260 -2.36 -4.61 12.70
CA ASN A 260 -3.17 -5.39 11.76
C ASN A 260 -2.32 -5.97 10.60
N GLY A 261 -1.40 -5.20 10.04
CA GLY A 261 -0.53 -5.64 8.94
C GLY A 261 0.76 -6.34 9.36
N LEU A 262 1.08 -6.33 10.66
CA LEU A 262 2.31 -6.90 11.20
C LEU A 262 1.98 -8.07 12.15
N THR A 263 1.78 -7.76 13.42
CA THR A 263 1.60 -8.75 14.48
C THR A 263 0.42 -9.68 14.23
N LEU A 264 -0.74 -9.15 13.80
CA LEU A 264 -1.92 -9.97 13.56
C LEU A 264 -1.78 -10.89 12.35
N THR A 265 -1.01 -10.49 11.33
CA THR A 265 -0.73 -11.36 10.18
C THR A 265 0.16 -12.54 10.59
N PHE A 266 1.21 -12.29 11.39
CA PHE A 266 2.04 -13.36 11.93
C PHE A 266 1.27 -14.25 12.90
N PHE A 267 0.46 -13.66 13.78
CA PHE A 267 -0.42 -14.43 14.67
C PHE A 267 -1.38 -15.32 13.88
N ALA A 268 -1.98 -14.81 12.81
CA ALA A 268 -2.84 -15.61 11.94
C ALA A 268 -2.08 -16.76 11.28
N LYS A 269 -0.83 -16.52 10.84
CA LYS A 269 0.01 -17.56 10.26
C LYS A 269 0.32 -18.68 11.26
N ASP A 270 0.68 -18.32 12.49
CA ASP A 270 1.26 -19.28 13.46
C ASP A 270 0.20 -19.93 14.35
N TYR A 271 -0.93 -19.27 14.60
CA TYR A 271 -1.92 -19.68 15.61
C TYR A 271 -3.36 -19.81 15.08
N THR A 272 -3.61 -19.61 13.78
CA THR A 272 -4.96 -19.69 13.22
C THR A 272 -5.04 -20.82 12.19
N LEU A 273 -6.17 -21.54 12.19
CA LEU A 273 -6.44 -22.55 11.17
C LEU A 273 -6.71 -21.85 9.83
N LEU A 274 -5.72 -21.89 8.92
CA LEU A 274 -5.79 -21.25 7.60
C LEU A 274 -6.50 -22.16 6.56
N LYS A 275 -7.59 -22.79 6.97
CA LYS A 275 -8.35 -23.70 6.11
C LYS A 275 -9.86 -23.59 6.38
N ILE A 276 -10.64 -23.35 5.33
CA ILE A 276 -12.11 -23.37 5.39
C ILE A 276 -12.61 -24.41 4.39
N GLY A 277 -13.02 -25.58 4.92
CA GLY A 277 -13.41 -26.73 4.09
C GLY A 277 -12.21 -27.21 3.25
N SER A 278 -12.32 -27.12 1.93
CA SER A 278 -11.25 -27.47 0.97
C SER A 278 -10.40 -26.28 0.54
N PHE A 279 -10.67 -25.06 1.03
CA PHE A 279 -9.97 -23.86 0.62
C PHE A 279 -8.87 -23.52 1.63
N ASP A 280 -7.63 -23.40 1.12
CA ASP A 280 -6.50 -22.90 1.90
C ASP A 280 -6.48 -21.36 1.82
N LEU A 281 -6.38 -20.72 2.99
CA LEU A 281 -6.32 -19.28 3.13
C LEU A 281 -4.88 -18.83 3.34
N SER A 282 -4.48 -17.72 2.71
CA SER A 282 -3.26 -17.02 3.08
C SER A 282 -3.50 -16.12 4.28
N ALA A 283 -2.55 -16.05 5.22
CA ALA A 283 -2.67 -15.20 6.41
C ALA A 283 -2.86 -13.72 6.05
N GLU A 284 -2.33 -13.28 4.92
CA GLU A 284 -2.46 -11.91 4.42
C GLU A 284 -3.91 -11.49 4.10
N ILE A 285 -4.82 -12.45 3.89
CA ILE A 285 -6.23 -12.14 3.59
C ILE A 285 -6.93 -11.46 4.77
N PHE A 286 -6.45 -11.70 6.01
CA PHE A 286 -7.00 -11.05 7.20
C PHE A 286 -6.81 -9.53 7.19
N GLN A 287 -5.85 -9.00 6.42
CA GLN A 287 -5.70 -7.57 6.21
C GLN A 287 -6.90 -6.94 5.50
N SER A 288 -7.66 -7.71 4.73
CA SER A 288 -8.88 -7.25 4.06
C SER A 288 -10.10 -7.17 4.99
N MET A 289 -10.05 -7.75 6.19
CA MET A 289 -11.17 -7.78 7.14
C MET A 289 -11.54 -6.39 7.65
N ASN A 290 -10.55 -5.59 8.07
CA ASN A 290 -10.78 -4.23 8.52
C ASN A 290 -11.40 -3.35 7.40
N PRO A 291 -10.81 -3.26 6.20
CA PRO A 291 -11.42 -2.57 5.06
C PRO A 291 -12.84 -3.04 4.73
N PHE A 292 -13.09 -4.34 4.82
CA PHE A 292 -14.42 -4.90 4.60
C PHE A 292 -15.45 -4.28 5.55
N PHE A 293 -15.19 -4.31 6.85
CA PHE A 293 -16.11 -3.72 7.83
C PHE A 293 -16.25 -2.21 7.66
N VAL A 294 -15.19 -1.48 7.32
CA VAL A 294 -15.26 -0.05 7.04
C VAL A 294 -16.22 0.22 5.88
N VAL A 295 -16.13 -0.52 4.78
CA VAL A 295 -17.02 -0.33 3.61
C VAL A 295 -18.47 -0.59 3.96
N PHE A 296 -18.78 -1.65 4.71
CA PHE A 296 -20.16 -1.99 5.06
C PHE A 296 -20.75 -1.11 6.16
N LEU A 297 -19.94 -0.67 7.12
CA LEU A 297 -20.41 0.15 8.24
C LEU A 297 -20.50 1.65 7.89
N THR A 298 -19.70 2.17 6.96
CA THR A 298 -19.70 3.59 6.60
C THR A 298 -21.09 4.11 6.17
N PRO A 299 -21.85 3.42 5.29
CA PRO A 299 -23.20 3.88 4.93
C PRO A 299 -24.17 3.93 6.13
N LEU A 300 -24.05 2.97 7.05
CA LEU A 300 -24.86 2.93 8.27
C LEU A 300 -24.53 4.11 9.19
N VAL A 301 -23.24 4.40 9.37
CA VAL A 301 -22.77 5.55 10.16
C VAL A 301 -23.25 6.86 9.53
N LEU A 302 -23.14 7.00 8.21
CA LEU A 302 -23.62 8.18 7.49
C LEU A 302 -25.13 8.33 7.59
N ALA A 303 -25.90 7.24 7.55
CA ALA A 303 -27.35 7.30 7.71
C ALA A 303 -27.79 7.68 9.14
N PHE A 304 -26.95 7.38 10.13
CA PHE A 304 -27.28 7.66 11.54
C PHE A 304 -26.84 9.05 12.00
N PHE A 305 -25.71 9.55 11.50
CA PHE A 305 -25.10 10.81 11.93
C PHE A 305 -25.10 11.92 10.85
N GLY A 306 -25.42 11.61 9.61
CA GLY A 306 -25.49 12.56 8.48
C GLY A 306 -26.92 12.98 8.21
#